data_510d3a09da7d7b472dd56519d10e24a3
#
_entry.id   510d3a09da7d7b472dd56519d10e24a3
#
_cell.length_a   1.000
_cell.length_b   1.000
_cell.length_c   1.000
_cell.angle_alpha   90.00
_cell.angle_beta   90.00
_cell.angle_gamma   90.00
#
_symmetry.space_group_name_H-M   'P 1'
#
loop_
_entity.id
_entity.type
_entity.pdbx_description
1 polymer ?
#
loop_
_entity_poly.entity_id
_entity_poly.type
_entity_poly.pdbx_seq_one_letter_code
_entity_poly.pdbx_strand_id
1 'polypeptide(L)'
;MTWTFWAAIVVVIATVYALIKRYETRLVLLTSGFVMAFISLQPMIAFKQFDKSMTNGSLIIAICSALGFAAVISLTKCDVHLVSLLMRPLKKLGVFLLPSCMIVTSVIATAIPSMAGLYAAVGPTMIPIMIRSGFKPAIAAAAVGGCMMPAYLNPGVSHNPFISKLASMEIMQFIGAHATTTVTMGLISIVVITIPCFAFGDFKRGKAAVEEAVEVASNEIEHPNILFAIAPIVPVVL
;
A
#
# COMPACT_ATOMS: atom_id res chain seq x y z
N MET A 1 -26.43 -26.43 10.67
CA MET A 1 -25.84 -25.18 10.08
C MET A 1 -25.51 -24.11 11.11
N THR A 2 -26.07 -24.16 12.29
CA THR A 2 -25.98 -23.07 13.29
C THR A 2 -24.70 -23.08 14.15
N TRP A 3 -24.24 -24.23 14.56
CA TRP A 3 -23.07 -24.34 15.46
C TRP A 3 -21.75 -23.93 14.80
N THR A 4 -21.44 -24.43 13.59
CA THR A 4 -20.21 -24.10 12.87
C THR A 4 -20.15 -22.63 12.48
N PHE A 5 -21.30 -22.02 12.19
CA PHE A 5 -21.42 -20.59 11.89
C PHE A 5 -21.05 -19.72 13.11
N TRP A 6 -21.60 -20.04 14.29
CA TRP A 6 -21.28 -19.31 15.52
C TRP A 6 -19.84 -19.50 15.94
N ALA A 7 -19.31 -20.71 15.80
CA ALA A 7 -17.90 -20.98 16.07
C ALA A 7 -16.97 -20.21 15.13
N ALA A 8 -17.30 -20.09 13.84
CA ALA A 8 -16.55 -19.28 12.88
C ALA A 8 -16.53 -17.79 13.29
N ILE A 9 -17.66 -17.24 13.73
CA ILE A 9 -17.73 -15.84 14.21
C ILE A 9 -16.80 -15.64 15.40
N VAL A 10 -16.80 -16.57 16.37
CA VAL A 10 -15.92 -16.48 17.55
C VAL A 10 -14.44 -16.51 17.14
N VAL A 11 -14.07 -17.38 16.19
CA VAL A 11 -12.69 -17.46 15.70
C VAL A 11 -12.30 -16.16 14.98
N VAL A 12 -13.19 -15.58 14.17
CA VAL A 12 -12.92 -14.28 13.50
C VAL A 12 -12.72 -13.17 14.52
N ILE A 13 -13.58 -13.08 15.55
CA ILE A 13 -13.44 -12.08 16.62
C ILE A 13 -12.11 -12.27 17.38
N ALA A 14 -11.76 -13.51 17.70
CA ALA A 14 -10.50 -13.84 18.38
C ALA A 14 -9.29 -13.46 17.48
N THR A 15 -9.37 -13.70 16.17
CA THR A 15 -8.34 -13.31 15.20
C THR A 15 -8.15 -11.80 15.19
N VAL A 16 -9.25 -11.03 15.08
CA VAL A 16 -9.21 -9.56 15.10
C VAL A 16 -8.62 -9.06 16.42
N TYR A 17 -9.02 -9.64 17.55
CA TYR A 17 -8.48 -9.30 18.86
C TYR A 17 -6.97 -9.56 18.94
N ALA A 18 -6.50 -10.70 18.44
CA ALA A 18 -5.08 -11.03 18.41
C ALA A 18 -4.27 -10.06 17.54
N LEU A 19 -4.82 -9.64 16.39
CA LEU A 19 -4.20 -8.63 15.51
C LEU A 19 -4.13 -7.25 16.20
N ILE A 20 -5.16 -6.85 16.93
CA ILE A 20 -5.16 -5.59 17.71
C ILE A 20 -4.08 -5.65 18.80
N LYS A 21 -3.87 -6.81 19.41
CA LYS A 21 -2.78 -7.04 20.39
C LYS A 21 -1.39 -7.10 19.79
N ARG A 22 -1.27 -6.90 18.46
CA ARG A 22 -0.01 -6.90 17.70
C ARG A 22 0.76 -8.23 17.72
N TYR A 23 0.07 -9.35 17.87
CA TYR A 23 0.68 -10.65 17.60
C TYR A 23 1.07 -10.76 16.12
N GLU A 24 2.03 -11.62 15.82
CA GLU A 24 2.52 -11.76 14.45
C GLU A 24 1.40 -12.20 13.51
N THR A 25 1.08 -11.33 12.53
CA THR A 25 -0.08 -11.48 11.64
C THR A 25 -0.08 -12.83 10.91
N ARG A 26 1.11 -13.30 10.49
CA ARG A 26 1.23 -14.56 9.75
C ARG A 26 0.82 -15.76 10.61
N LEU A 27 1.31 -15.80 11.86
CA LEU A 27 0.97 -16.87 12.81
C LEU A 27 -0.50 -16.81 13.20
N VAL A 28 -1.05 -15.62 13.45
CA VAL A 28 -2.46 -15.45 13.82
C VAL A 28 -3.37 -15.94 12.69
N LEU A 29 -3.10 -15.58 11.44
CA LEU A 29 -3.91 -16.01 10.30
C LEU A 29 -3.78 -17.51 10.02
N LEU A 30 -2.56 -18.05 10.15
CA LEU A 30 -2.32 -19.49 9.93
C LEU A 30 -3.07 -20.30 11.01
N THR A 31 -2.90 -19.94 12.29
CA THR A 31 -3.56 -20.65 13.41
C THR A 31 -5.07 -20.54 13.34
N SER A 32 -5.63 -19.37 13.02
CA SER A 32 -7.08 -19.22 12.86
C SER A 32 -7.63 -20.06 11.71
N GLY A 33 -6.90 -20.13 10.57
CA GLY A 33 -7.27 -21.00 9.46
C GLY A 33 -7.30 -22.48 9.84
N PHE A 34 -6.30 -22.97 10.59
CA PHE A 34 -6.29 -24.34 11.11
C PHE A 34 -7.42 -24.59 12.10
N VAL A 35 -7.66 -23.67 13.05
CA VAL A 35 -8.75 -23.79 14.02
C VAL A 35 -10.10 -23.89 13.32
N MET A 36 -10.34 -23.07 12.29
CA MET A 36 -11.57 -23.17 11.49
C MET A 36 -11.71 -24.51 10.76
N ALA A 37 -10.61 -25.06 10.22
CA ALA A 37 -10.61 -26.36 9.57
C ALA A 37 -10.90 -27.51 10.56
N PHE A 38 -10.37 -27.43 11.78
CA PHE A 38 -10.71 -28.37 12.85
C PHE A 38 -12.16 -28.29 13.28
N ILE A 39 -12.72 -27.08 13.45
CA ILE A 39 -14.13 -26.87 13.79
C ILE A 39 -15.06 -27.43 12.70
N SER A 40 -14.66 -27.33 11.43
CA SER A 40 -15.41 -27.91 10.32
C SER A 40 -15.27 -29.42 10.19
N LEU A 41 -14.52 -30.08 11.09
CA LEU A 41 -14.19 -31.51 11.09
C LEU A 41 -13.46 -31.99 9.80
N GLN A 42 -12.78 -31.07 9.13
CA GLN A 42 -12.07 -31.37 7.90
C GLN A 42 -10.65 -30.76 7.91
N PRO A 43 -9.77 -31.19 8.83
CA PRO A 43 -8.43 -30.60 8.99
C PRO A 43 -7.58 -30.72 7.70
N MET A 44 -7.81 -31.78 6.93
CA MET A 44 -7.08 -32.00 5.66
C MET A 44 -7.38 -30.92 4.60
N ILE A 45 -8.50 -30.21 4.70
CA ILE A 45 -8.81 -29.09 3.80
C ILE A 45 -7.82 -27.95 3.99
N ALA A 46 -7.38 -27.66 5.23
CA ALA A 46 -6.41 -26.60 5.49
C ALA A 46 -5.08 -26.87 4.75
N PHE A 47 -4.58 -28.12 4.83
CA PHE A 47 -3.36 -28.52 4.12
C PHE A 47 -3.52 -28.50 2.61
N LYS A 48 -4.63 -29.01 2.08
CA LYS A 48 -4.91 -28.98 0.65
C LYS A 48 -5.02 -27.56 0.11
N GLN A 49 -5.66 -26.66 0.87
CA GLN A 49 -5.83 -25.27 0.46
C GLN A 49 -4.52 -24.47 0.57
N PHE A 50 -3.70 -24.80 1.57
CA PHE A 50 -2.37 -24.24 1.71
C PHE A 50 -1.49 -24.66 0.52
N ASP A 51 -1.44 -25.98 0.22
CA ASP A 51 -0.70 -26.51 -0.92
C ASP A 51 -1.17 -25.89 -2.25
N LYS A 52 -2.48 -25.85 -2.49
CA LYS A 52 -3.07 -25.22 -3.68
C LYS A 52 -2.73 -23.73 -3.80
N SER A 53 -2.64 -23.02 -2.69
CA SER A 53 -2.26 -21.60 -2.71
C SER A 53 -0.77 -21.43 -2.99
N MET A 54 0.08 -22.29 -2.42
CA MET A 54 1.53 -22.28 -2.62
C MET A 54 1.95 -22.75 -4.00
N THR A 55 1.15 -23.60 -4.65
CA THR A 55 1.43 -24.12 -6.00
C THR A 55 0.68 -23.40 -7.11
N ASN A 56 -0.02 -22.30 -6.78
CA ASN A 56 -0.74 -21.51 -7.78
C ASN A 56 0.25 -20.76 -8.69
N GLY A 57 0.56 -21.34 -9.85
CA GLY A 57 1.54 -20.79 -10.79
C GLY A 57 1.27 -19.35 -11.21
N SER A 58 0.00 -18.98 -11.41
CA SER A 58 -0.34 -17.60 -11.81
C SER A 58 -0.04 -16.58 -10.70
N LEU A 59 -0.30 -16.93 -9.44
CA LEU A 59 0.04 -16.08 -8.30
C LEU A 59 1.55 -15.98 -8.10
N ILE A 60 2.26 -17.09 -8.19
CA ILE A 60 3.72 -17.13 -8.04
C ILE A 60 4.37 -16.27 -9.12
N ILE A 61 4.00 -16.44 -10.38
CA ILE A 61 4.54 -15.65 -11.49
C ILE A 61 4.26 -14.16 -11.28
N ALA A 62 3.03 -13.78 -10.94
CA ALA A 62 2.68 -12.39 -10.70
C ALA A 62 3.48 -11.77 -9.55
N ILE A 63 3.59 -12.47 -8.42
CA ILE A 63 4.35 -11.99 -7.26
C ILE A 63 5.84 -11.91 -7.56
N CYS A 64 6.43 -12.96 -8.14
CA CYS A 64 7.85 -12.99 -8.47
C CYS A 64 8.22 -11.94 -9.51
N SER A 65 7.40 -11.74 -10.53
CA SER A 65 7.61 -10.70 -11.55
C SER A 65 7.53 -9.30 -10.94
N ALA A 66 6.52 -9.04 -10.09
CA ALA A 66 6.37 -7.75 -9.44
C ALA A 66 7.53 -7.45 -8.47
N LEU A 67 7.95 -8.45 -7.67
CA LEU A 67 9.10 -8.30 -6.76
C LEU A 67 10.42 -8.14 -7.54
N GLY A 68 10.62 -8.91 -8.61
CA GLY A 68 11.79 -8.78 -9.47
C GLY A 68 11.88 -7.41 -10.11
N PHE A 69 10.76 -6.91 -10.64
CA PHE A 69 10.67 -5.56 -11.19
C PHE A 69 10.94 -4.48 -10.13
N ALA A 70 10.33 -4.60 -8.94
CA ALA A 70 10.57 -3.67 -7.83
C ALA A 70 12.04 -3.67 -7.39
N ALA A 71 12.69 -4.84 -7.35
CA ALA A 71 14.12 -4.95 -7.05
C ALA A 71 14.99 -4.25 -8.11
N VAL A 72 14.70 -4.41 -9.39
CA VAL A 72 15.41 -3.72 -10.48
C VAL A 72 15.24 -2.20 -10.37
N ILE A 73 14.02 -1.72 -10.14
CA ILE A 73 13.72 -0.29 -9.96
C ILE A 73 14.53 0.28 -8.77
N SER A 74 14.56 -0.44 -7.65
CA SER A 74 15.30 -0.02 -6.47
C SER A 74 16.82 -0.02 -6.69
N LEU A 75 17.37 -1.06 -7.35
CA LEU A 75 18.78 -1.14 -7.70
C LEU A 75 19.22 -0.02 -8.67
N THR A 76 18.35 0.31 -9.62
CA THR A 76 18.62 1.36 -10.61
C THR A 76 18.30 2.76 -10.09
N LYS A 77 17.75 2.88 -8.86
CA LYS A 77 17.29 4.13 -8.25
C LYS A 77 16.26 4.90 -9.08
N CYS A 78 15.54 4.20 -9.97
CA CYS A 78 14.50 4.80 -10.80
C CYS A 78 13.34 5.35 -9.96
N ASP A 79 13.02 4.68 -8.86
CA ASP A 79 12.06 5.11 -7.84
C ASP A 79 12.44 6.46 -7.23
N VAL A 80 13.73 6.66 -6.89
CA VAL A 80 14.22 7.91 -6.32
C VAL A 80 14.12 9.04 -7.34
N HIS A 81 14.43 8.79 -8.61
CA HIS A 81 14.27 9.78 -9.70
C HIS A 81 12.81 10.17 -9.90
N LEU A 82 11.88 9.20 -9.91
CA LEU A 82 10.45 9.44 -10.03
C LEU A 82 9.93 10.29 -8.87
N VAL A 83 10.23 9.89 -7.64
CA VAL A 83 9.82 10.61 -6.44
C VAL A 83 10.40 12.01 -6.41
N SER A 84 11.69 12.17 -6.70
CA SER A 84 12.37 13.47 -6.73
C SER A 84 11.74 14.43 -7.76
N LEU A 85 11.39 13.92 -8.95
CA LEU A 85 10.72 14.70 -10.00
C LEU A 85 9.33 15.16 -9.55
N LEU A 86 8.53 14.26 -8.97
CA LEU A 86 7.16 14.56 -8.54
C LEU A 86 7.11 15.45 -7.31
N MET A 87 8.13 15.39 -6.44
CA MET A 87 8.15 16.15 -5.18
C MET A 87 8.66 17.59 -5.32
N ARG A 88 9.41 17.90 -6.38
CA ARG A 88 9.96 19.26 -6.59
C ARG A 88 8.92 20.38 -6.52
N PRO A 89 7.78 20.32 -7.24
CA PRO A 89 6.77 21.38 -7.19
C PRO A 89 6.06 21.46 -5.84
N LEU A 90 6.04 20.36 -5.06
CA LEU A 90 5.26 20.25 -3.82
C LEU A 90 5.89 21.00 -2.62
N LYS A 91 7.20 21.20 -2.64
CA LYS A 91 7.95 21.87 -1.53
C LYS A 91 7.45 23.29 -1.20
N LYS A 92 6.73 23.95 -2.12
CA LYS A 92 6.24 25.34 -1.98
C LYS A 92 4.79 25.45 -1.49
N LEU A 93 4.06 24.34 -1.31
CA LEU A 93 2.61 24.32 -1.15
C LEU A 93 2.09 24.54 0.30
N GLY A 94 2.96 24.59 1.32
CA GLY A 94 2.56 24.85 2.71
C GLY A 94 1.45 23.91 3.21
N VAL A 95 0.27 24.44 3.53
CA VAL A 95 -0.89 23.68 4.04
C VAL A 95 -1.42 22.66 3.04
N PHE A 96 -1.36 22.94 1.75
CA PHE A 96 -1.77 22.02 0.68
C PHE A 96 -0.75 20.93 0.42
N LEU A 97 0.38 20.91 1.13
CA LEU A 97 1.41 19.91 0.95
C LEU A 97 0.88 18.50 1.24
N LEU A 98 0.13 18.31 2.33
CA LEU A 98 -0.39 17.01 2.73
C LEU A 98 -1.28 16.37 1.66
N PRO A 99 -2.40 17.00 1.20
CA PRO A 99 -3.24 16.42 0.17
C PRO A 99 -2.50 16.25 -1.16
N SER A 100 -1.61 17.18 -1.52
CA SER A 100 -0.83 17.05 -2.74
C SER A 100 0.17 15.90 -2.70
N CYS A 101 0.84 15.69 -1.56
CA CYS A 101 1.69 14.52 -1.33
C CYS A 101 0.89 13.23 -1.43
N MET A 102 -0.32 13.19 -0.87
CA MET A 102 -1.19 12.04 -0.95
C MET A 102 -1.62 11.73 -2.38
N ILE A 103 -1.97 12.74 -3.19
CA ILE A 103 -2.31 12.57 -4.60
C ILE A 103 -1.13 11.98 -5.37
N VAL A 104 0.06 12.56 -5.21
CA VAL A 104 1.29 12.06 -5.87
C VAL A 104 1.60 10.63 -5.45
N THR A 105 1.53 10.33 -4.14
CA THR A 105 1.75 8.96 -3.65
C THR A 105 0.71 7.99 -4.19
N SER A 106 -0.55 8.41 -4.35
CA SER A 106 -1.61 7.61 -4.97
C SER A 106 -1.29 7.24 -6.42
N VAL A 107 -0.74 8.18 -7.19
CA VAL A 107 -0.29 7.90 -8.56
C VAL A 107 0.88 6.90 -8.55
N ILE A 108 1.85 7.09 -7.65
CA ILE A 108 2.98 6.16 -7.51
C ILE A 108 2.51 4.77 -7.06
N ALA A 109 1.50 4.69 -6.20
CA ALA A 109 0.92 3.44 -5.72
C ALA A 109 0.31 2.58 -6.84
N THR A 110 -0.17 3.18 -7.93
CA THR A 110 -0.61 2.40 -9.10
C THR A 110 0.53 1.65 -9.78
N ALA A 111 1.73 2.21 -9.75
CA ALA A 111 2.93 1.58 -10.31
C ALA A 111 3.58 0.60 -9.33
N ILE A 112 3.51 0.86 -8.02
CA ILE A 112 4.11 0.04 -6.95
C ILE A 112 2.99 -0.50 -6.04
N PRO A 113 2.28 -1.58 -6.43
CA PRO A 113 1.11 -2.07 -5.72
C PRO A 113 1.47 -2.89 -4.47
N SER A 114 2.50 -2.48 -3.76
CA SER A 114 2.97 -3.10 -2.52
C SER A 114 3.15 -2.04 -1.45
N MET A 115 2.48 -2.19 -0.32
CA MET A 115 2.60 -1.26 0.81
C MET A 115 4.06 -1.11 1.26
N ALA A 116 4.77 -2.22 1.45
CA ALA A 116 6.18 -2.20 1.83
C ALA A 116 7.06 -1.54 0.76
N GLY A 117 6.81 -1.86 -0.53
CA GLY A 117 7.50 -1.23 -1.65
C GLY A 117 7.21 0.27 -1.75
N LEU A 118 5.95 0.68 -1.54
CA LEU A 118 5.57 2.09 -1.53
C LEU A 118 6.28 2.86 -0.41
N TYR A 119 6.28 2.32 0.83
CA TYR A 119 7.00 2.95 1.93
C TYR A 119 8.50 2.99 1.69
N ALA A 120 9.09 1.96 1.09
CA ALA A 120 10.52 1.94 0.78
C ALA A 120 10.89 2.97 -0.31
N ALA A 121 10.05 3.13 -1.34
CA ALA A 121 10.30 4.04 -2.45
C ALA A 121 10.01 5.51 -2.09
N VAL A 122 8.87 5.77 -1.48
CA VAL A 122 8.33 7.13 -1.26
C VAL A 122 8.64 7.64 0.15
N GLY A 123 8.65 6.74 1.15
CA GLY A 123 8.81 7.08 2.56
C GLY A 123 10.03 7.93 2.87
N PRO A 124 11.25 7.54 2.43
CA PRO A 124 12.48 8.28 2.74
C PRO A 124 12.47 9.72 2.24
N THR A 125 11.70 10.02 1.20
CA THR A 125 11.62 11.38 0.62
C THR A 125 10.41 12.15 1.17
N MET A 126 9.22 11.53 1.15
CA MET A 126 7.97 12.20 1.53
C MET A 126 7.83 12.47 3.01
N ILE A 127 8.15 11.48 3.84
CA ILE A 127 7.96 11.60 5.29
C ILE A 127 8.81 12.75 5.86
N PRO A 128 10.12 12.86 5.57
CA PRO A 128 10.93 13.99 6.03
C PRO A 128 10.43 15.35 5.52
N ILE A 129 9.97 15.42 4.25
CA ILE A 129 9.44 16.68 3.69
C ILE A 129 8.20 17.13 4.45
N MET A 130 7.26 16.22 4.75
CA MET A 130 6.07 16.53 5.53
C MET A 130 6.42 16.95 6.97
N ILE A 131 7.34 16.24 7.62
CA ILE A 131 7.79 16.58 8.98
C ILE A 131 8.44 17.95 9.01
N ARG A 132 9.36 18.25 8.08
CA ARG A 132 9.99 19.57 7.95
C ARG A 132 8.99 20.71 7.68
N SER A 133 7.88 20.38 7.05
CA SER A 133 6.80 21.32 6.79
C SER A 133 5.88 21.55 8.01
N GLY A 134 6.08 20.79 9.10
CA GLY A 134 5.37 20.95 10.36
C GLY A 134 4.30 19.91 10.65
N PHE A 135 4.21 18.83 9.86
CA PHE A 135 3.32 17.72 10.14
C PHE A 135 3.94 16.74 11.14
N LYS A 136 3.11 16.17 12.03
CA LYS A 136 3.58 15.12 12.95
C LYS A 136 4.04 13.88 12.19
N PRO A 137 5.07 13.15 12.67
CA PRO A 137 5.58 11.93 12.03
C PRO A 137 4.50 10.87 11.78
N ALA A 138 3.56 10.72 12.73
CA ALA A 138 2.46 9.77 12.60
C ALA A 138 1.53 10.12 11.41
N ILE A 139 1.23 11.40 11.19
CA ILE A 139 0.42 11.88 10.06
C ILE A 139 1.18 11.69 8.75
N ALA A 140 2.48 12.00 8.73
CA ALA A 140 3.31 11.80 7.54
C ALA A 140 3.36 10.32 7.12
N ALA A 141 3.52 9.42 8.08
CA ALA A 141 3.46 7.97 7.82
C ALA A 141 2.05 7.53 7.37
N ALA A 142 1.00 7.95 8.06
CA ALA A 142 -0.38 7.62 7.71
C ALA A 142 -0.77 8.13 6.31
N ALA A 143 -0.25 9.30 5.90
CA ALA A 143 -0.49 9.86 4.58
C ALA A 143 0.06 8.95 3.46
N VAL A 144 1.26 8.38 3.64
CA VAL A 144 1.81 7.43 2.67
C VAL A 144 0.98 6.15 2.61
N GLY A 145 0.62 5.57 3.76
CA GLY A 145 -0.17 4.35 3.81
C GLY A 145 -1.62 4.51 3.32
N GLY A 146 -2.23 5.67 3.57
CA GLY A 146 -3.59 5.97 3.13
C GLY A 146 -3.76 6.12 1.61
N CYS A 147 -2.66 6.14 0.86
CA CYS A 147 -2.66 6.31 -0.59
C CYS A 147 -2.73 5.02 -1.40
N MET A 148 -2.92 3.86 -0.75
CA MET A 148 -2.87 2.55 -1.42
C MET A 148 -4.11 2.19 -2.26
N MET A 149 -5.23 2.90 -2.12
CA MET A 149 -6.47 2.55 -2.86
C MET A 149 -6.27 2.49 -4.37
N PRO A 150 -5.62 3.46 -5.05
CA PRO A 150 -5.39 3.39 -6.49
C PRO A 150 -4.49 2.24 -6.95
N ALA A 151 -3.72 1.61 -6.06
CA ALA A 151 -2.95 0.41 -6.39
C ALA A 151 -3.83 -0.75 -6.89
N TYR A 152 -5.10 -0.78 -6.48
CA TYR A 152 -6.08 -1.77 -6.97
C TYR A 152 -6.42 -1.63 -8.46
N LEU A 153 -6.07 -0.52 -9.09
CA LEU A 153 -6.22 -0.34 -10.54
C LEU A 153 -5.09 -1.03 -11.34
N ASN A 154 -4.05 -1.51 -10.66
CA ASN A 154 -2.95 -2.22 -11.32
C ASN A 154 -3.39 -3.67 -11.65
N PRO A 155 -3.34 -4.10 -12.92
CA PRO A 155 -3.73 -5.46 -13.30
C PRO A 155 -2.83 -6.56 -12.70
N GLY A 156 -1.59 -6.23 -12.33
CA GLY A 156 -0.65 -7.16 -11.68
C GLY A 156 -0.92 -7.44 -10.20
N VAL A 157 -1.88 -6.75 -9.59
CA VAL A 157 -2.26 -7.04 -8.20
C VAL A 157 -3.02 -8.36 -8.13
N SER A 158 -2.55 -9.27 -7.28
CA SER A 158 -2.95 -10.69 -7.25
C SER A 158 -4.46 -10.94 -7.16
N HIS A 159 -5.23 -10.06 -6.51
CA HIS A 159 -6.68 -10.23 -6.41
C HIS A 159 -7.41 -9.91 -7.72
N ASN A 160 -6.90 -9.02 -8.58
CA ASN A 160 -7.54 -8.70 -9.85
C ASN A 160 -7.65 -9.93 -10.78
N PRO A 161 -6.56 -10.69 -11.07
CA PRO A 161 -6.66 -11.93 -11.83
C PRO A 161 -7.50 -13.01 -11.13
N PHE A 162 -7.48 -13.05 -9.80
CA PHE A 162 -8.24 -14.06 -9.05
C PHE A 162 -9.75 -13.80 -9.14
N ILE A 163 -10.19 -12.59 -8.88
CA ILE A 163 -11.61 -12.24 -8.90
C ILE A 163 -12.15 -12.21 -10.33
N SER A 164 -11.39 -11.72 -11.31
CA SER A 164 -11.81 -11.73 -12.71
C SER A 164 -12.09 -13.16 -13.21
N LYS A 165 -11.27 -14.14 -12.81
CA LYS A 165 -11.53 -15.56 -13.09
C LYS A 165 -12.82 -16.08 -12.44
N LEU A 166 -13.08 -15.71 -11.19
CA LEU A 166 -14.32 -16.10 -10.49
C LEU A 166 -15.54 -15.48 -11.14
N ALA A 167 -15.43 -14.24 -11.59
CA ALA A 167 -16.49 -13.50 -12.27
C ALA A 167 -16.67 -13.86 -13.76
N SER A 168 -15.77 -14.71 -14.31
CA SER A 168 -15.74 -15.04 -15.74
C SER A 168 -15.64 -13.80 -16.63
N MET A 169 -14.86 -12.80 -16.19
CA MET A 169 -14.62 -11.52 -16.89
C MET A 169 -13.14 -11.37 -17.24
N GLU A 170 -12.84 -10.55 -18.22
CA GLU A 170 -11.45 -10.13 -18.45
C GLU A 170 -10.95 -9.20 -17.34
N ILE A 171 -9.65 -9.24 -17.06
CA ILE A 171 -9.03 -8.44 -15.98
C ILE A 171 -9.32 -6.96 -16.15
N MET A 172 -9.20 -6.43 -17.37
CA MET A 172 -9.43 -5.02 -17.64
C MET A 172 -10.90 -4.62 -17.50
N GLN A 173 -11.84 -5.49 -17.86
CA GLN A 173 -13.27 -5.27 -17.63
C GLN A 173 -13.59 -5.24 -16.13
N PHE A 174 -12.99 -6.15 -15.36
CA PHE A 174 -13.14 -6.16 -13.91
C PHE A 174 -12.59 -4.88 -13.28
N ILE A 175 -11.39 -4.44 -13.67
CA ILE A 175 -10.80 -3.18 -13.20
C ILE A 175 -11.70 -2.00 -13.57
N GLY A 176 -12.19 -1.93 -14.79
CA GLY A 176 -13.11 -0.89 -15.25
C GLY A 176 -14.39 -0.82 -14.41
N ALA A 177 -14.96 -1.98 -14.05
CA ALA A 177 -16.17 -2.06 -13.23
C ALA A 177 -15.99 -1.45 -11.82
N HIS A 178 -14.83 -1.59 -11.20
CA HIS A 178 -14.60 -1.04 -9.86
C HIS A 178 -13.74 0.25 -9.84
N ALA A 179 -13.24 0.72 -10.99
CA ALA A 179 -12.34 1.87 -11.07
C ALA A 179 -12.91 3.12 -10.40
N THR A 180 -14.17 3.45 -10.69
CA THR A 180 -14.85 4.62 -10.09
C THR A 180 -14.89 4.50 -8.57
N THR A 181 -15.26 3.34 -8.04
CA THR A 181 -15.30 3.09 -6.60
C THR A 181 -13.90 3.22 -5.97
N THR A 182 -12.89 2.67 -6.62
CA THR A 182 -11.51 2.72 -6.15
C THR A 182 -10.99 4.16 -6.09
N VAL A 183 -11.23 4.95 -7.13
CA VAL A 183 -10.83 6.38 -7.18
C VAL A 183 -11.59 7.18 -6.13
N THR A 184 -12.90 6.99 -5.99
CA THR A 184 -13.69 7.70 -4.97
C THR A 184 -13.22 7.36 -3.55
N MET A 185 -12.93 6.10 -3.26
CA MET A 185 -12.36 5.69 -1.96
C MET A 185 -10.98 6.29 -1.72
N GLY A 186 -10.14 6.39 -2.76
CA GLY A 186 -8.86 7.08 -2.69
C GLY A 186 -9.02 8.57 -2.32
N LEU A 187 -9.96 9.27 -2.95
CA LEU A 187 -10.28 10.66 -2.63
C LEU A 187 -10.83 10.81 -1.20
N ILE A 188 -11.72 9.92 -0.78
CA ILE A 188 -12.24 9.89 0.59
C ILE A 188 -11.09 9.69 1.59
N SER A 189 -10.14 8.81 1.30
CA SER A 189 -8.97 8.58 2.16
C SER A 189 -8.14 9.87 2.34
N ILE A 190 -7.93 10.62 1.26
CA ILE A 190 -7.24 11.92 1.32
C ILE A 190 -7.98 12.90 2.24
N VAL A 191 -9.30 12.99 2.10
CA VAL A 191 -10.15 13.88 2.92
C VAL A 191 -10.13 13.44 4.38
N VAL A 192 -10.29 12.14 4.65
CA VAL A 192 -10.32 11.55 6.01
C VAL A 192 -8.99 11.71 6.75
N ILE A 193 -7.87 11.77 6.05
CA ILE A 193 -6.57 12.02 6.69
C ILE A 193 -6.32 13.53 6.82
N THR A 194 -6.69 14.32 5.83
CA THR A 194 -6.40 15.75 5.79
C THR A 194 -7.26 16.53 6.81
N ILE A 195 -8.57 16.28 6.87
CA ILE A 195 -9.46 17.04 7.77
C ILE A 195 -9.09 16.83 9.25
N PRO A 196 -8.94 15.60 9.78
CA PRO A 196 -8.52 15.39 11.15
C PRO A 196 -7.13 15.97 11.47
N CYS A 197 -6.18 15.88 10.52
CA CYS A 197 -4.87 16.49 10.71
C CYS A 197 -4.95 17.97 11.08
N PHE A 198 -5.79 18.72 10.40
CA PHE A 198 -5.98 20.14 10.72
C PHE A 198 -6.90 20.36 11.92
N ALA A 199 -7.94 19.55 12.10
CA ALA A 199 -8.87 19.64 13.22
C ALA A 199 -8.20 19.35 14.58
N PHE A 200 -7.29 18.37 14.64
CA PHE A 200 -6.56 18.01 15.85
C PHE A 200 -5.24 18.79 16.03
N GLY A 201 -4.93 19.72 15.14
CA GLY A 201 -3.71 20.53 15.24
C GLY A 201 -2.41 19.74 15.08
N ASP A 202 -2.43 18.70 14.27
CA ASP A 202 -1.25 17.88 13.96
C ASP A 202 -0.31 18.53 12.94
N PHE A 203 -0.68 19.75 12.52
CA PHE A 203 0.13 20.67 11.74
C PHE A 203 0.59 21.83 12.62
N LYS A 204 1.86 21.87 12.97
CA LYS A 204 2.47 23.00 13.69
C LYS A 204 3.57 23.60 12.82
N ARG A 205 3.36 24.83 12.40
CA ARG A 205 4.37 25.63 11.71
C ARG A 205 5.44 26.08 12.73
N GLY A 206 6.37 25.21 13.07
CA GLY A 206 7.40 25.52 14.08
C GLY A 206 8.72 24.80 13.85
N LYS A 207 9.82 25.55 14.03
CA LYS A 207 11.20 25.21 13.70
C LYS A 207 11.84 24.04 14.46
N ALA A 208 11.17 23.37 15.39
CA ALA A 208 11.78 22.48 16.36
C ALA A 208 11.87 20.99 15.95
N ALA A 209 11.27 20.58 14.82
CA ALA A 209 11.36 19.19 14.35
C ALA A 209 12.45 19.00 13.26
N VAL A 210 13.24 20.03 13.00
CA VAL A 210 14.12 20.10 11.82
C VAL A 210 15.43 19.34 12.02
N GLU A 211 15.90 19.19 13.27
CA GLU A 211 17.25 18.66 13.50
C GLU A 211 17.41 17.14 13.37
N GLU A 212 16.38 16.37 13.72
CA GLU A 212 16.41 14.90 13.62
C GLU A 212 16.18 14.35 12.20
N ALA A 213 15.54 15.14 11.35
CA ALA A 213 15.19 14.72 9.97
C ALA A 213 16.31 15.03 8.95
N VAL A 214 17.38 15.73 9.34
CA VAL A 214 18.43 16.19 8.43
C VAL A 214 19.32 15.03 7.97
N GLU A 215 19.51 14.00 8.78
CA GLU A 215 20.42 12.89 8.47
C GLU A 215 19.89 11.91 7.41
N VAL A 216 18.56 11.82 7.24
CA VAL A 216 17.94 10.86 6.31
C VAL A 216 17.75 11.43 4.90
N ALA A 217 17.87 12.76 4.73
CA ALA A 217 17.57 13.44 3.46
C ALA A 217 18.76 13.60 2.50
N SER A 218 19.89 12.96 2.78
CA SER A 218 21.10 13.03 1.95
C SER A 218 21.01 12.28 0.60
N ASN A 219 19.90 11.62 0.31
CA ASN A 219 19.70 10.88 -0.94
C ASN A 219 18.84 11.62 -1.98
N GLU A 220 18.62 12.93 -1.84
CA GLU A 220 17.95 13.68 -2.92
C GLU A 220 18.89 13.83 -4.12
N ILE A 221 18.45 13.29 -5.25
CA ILE A 221 19.14 13.52 -6.52
C ILE A 221 18.86 14.94 -6.97
N GLU A 222 19.89 15.76 -7.01
CA GLU A 222 19.83 17.18 -7.37
C GLU A 222 19.34 17.41 -8.81
N HIS A 223 19.60 16.45 -9.70
CA HIS A 223 19.15 16.44 -11.10
C HIS A 223 18.47 15.12 -11.46
N PRO A 224 17.12 14.97 -11.28
CA PRO A 224 16.43 13.75 -11.67
C PRO A 224 16.44 13.59 -13.19
N ASN A 225 16.85 12.41 -13.64
CA ASN A 225 16.77 12.05 -15.05
C ASN A 225 15.34 11.59 -15.38
N ILE A 226 14.71 12.24 -16.34
CA ILE A 226 13.31 11.97 -16.72
C ILE A 226 13.13 10.54 -17.24
N LEU A 227 14.12 9.99 -17.96
CA LEU A 227 14.06 8.62 -18.48
C LEU A 227 13.99 7.58 -17.36
N PHE A 228 14.81 7.77 -16.32
CA PHE A 228 14.76 6.90 -15.13
C PHE A 228 13.48 7.09 -14.32
N ALA A 229 12.93 8.31 -14.28
CA ALA A 229 11.70 8.59 -13.58
C ALA A 229 10.45 7.96 -14.25
N ILE A 230 10.45 7.77 -15.56
CA ILE A 230 9.34 7.17 -16.32
C ILE A 230 9.39 5.63 -16.24
N ALA A 231 10.56 5.03 -16.08
CA ALA A 231 10.72 3.57 -16.08
C ALA A 231 9.75 2.80 -15.17
N PRO A 232 9.47 3.23 -13.92
CA PRO A 232 8.49 2.54 -13.06
C PRO A 232 7.04 2.60 -13.55
N ILE A 233 6.70 3.57 -14.41
CA ILE A 233 5.35 3.80 -14.91
C ILE A 233 5.07 2.95 -16.17
N VAL A 234 6.11 2.59 -16.91
CA VAL A 234 5.99 1.85 -18.18
C VAL A 234 5.14 0.59 -18.09
N PRO A 235 5.30 -0.31 -17.10
CA PRO A 235 4.49 -1.53 -17.02
C PRO A 235 3.01 -1.30 -16.66
N VAL A 236 2.65 -0.09 -16.22
CA VAL A 236 1.26 0.27 -15.90
C VAL A 236 0.52 0.77 -17.14
N VAL A 237 1.28 1.27 -18.12
CA VAL A 237 0.73 1.86 -19.37
C VAL A 237 0.71 0.83 -20.50
N LEU A 238 1.55 -0.21 -20.45
CA LEU A 238 1.58 -1.33 -21.41
C LEU A 238 0.62 -2.44 -21.01
#